data_446d04fe6823bde15057333c075cb86e
#
_entry.id   446d04fe6823bde15057333c075cb86e
#
_cell.length_a   1.000
_cell.length_b   1.000
_cell.length_c   1.000
_cell.angle_alpha   90.00
_cell.angle_beta   90.00
_cell.angle_gamma   90.00
#
_symmetry.space_group_name_H-M   'P 1'
#
loop_
_entity.id
_entity.type
_entity.pdbx_description
1 polymer ?
#
loop_
_entity_poly.entity_id
_entity_poly.type
_entity_poly.pdbx_seq_one_letter_code
_entity_poly.pdbx_strand_id
1 'polypeptide(L)'
;MRYEIVGETLPAVICTLEEGETMITEKGAMSWMSPNMKMETSTNGGIGKAFGRMFSGESIFQNTYTAKGGHGMIAFASSFPGKIVAHEVAPGREIVVQKSGFLAAEAGVDLSIFFQKRIGSGIFGGEGFIMQKLSGRGMAFLEFDGHVVEYELQPGQQIVVDTGYLAAMDATCSMEIQSVPGVKNMLFGGEGLFNTVITGPGRVWLQTMPISNVAGALRPYIPSGS
;
A
#
# COMPACT_ATOMS: atom_id res chain seq x y z
N MET A 1 -6.27 4.91 20.35
CA MET A 1 -7.27 4.51 19.31
C MET A 1 -7.67 3.07 19.51
N ARG A 2 -8.96 2.70 19.26
CA ARG A 2 -9.45 1.31 19.17
C ARG A 2 -9.91 1.06 17.74
N TYR A 3 -9.84 -0.17 17.27
CA TYR A 3 -10.30 -0.51 15.92
C TYR A 3 -10.98 -1.87 15.87
N GLU A 4 -11.79 -2.06 14.85
CA GLU A 4 -12.44 -3.33 14.49
C GLU A 4 -12.35 -3.50 12.96
N ILE A 5 -12.02 -4.71 12.50
CA ILE A 5 -12.07 -5.07 11.08
C ILE A 5 -13.32 -5.91 10.87
N VAL A 6 -14.22 -5.45 10.01
CA VAL A 6 -15.50 -6.09 9.68
C VAL A 6 -15.53 -6.52 8.22
N GLY A 7 -16.26 -7.58 7.92
CA GLY A 7 -16.35 -8.15 6.56
C GLY A 7 -15.19 -9.12 6.25
N GLU A 8 -15.41 -10.02 5.31
CA GLU A 8 -14.46 -11.06 4.91
C GLU A 8 -13.78 -10.76 3.57
N THR A 9 -14.59 -10.62 2.52
CA THR A 9 -14.08 -10.44 1.14
C THR A 9 -13.89 -8.97 0.76
N LEU A 10 -14.73 -8.09 1.31
CA LEU A 10 -14.69 -6.64 1.14
C LEU A 10 -14.67 -6.02 2.53
N PRO A 11 -13.55 -6.10 3.24
CA PRO A 11 -13.46 -5.65 4.61
C PRO A 11 -13.43 -4.13 4.74
N ALA A 12 -13.81 -3.66 5.91
CA ALA A 12 -13.58 -2.29 6.34
C ALA A 12 -12.95 -2.30 7.73
N VAL A 13 -12.04 -1.36 8.00
CA VAL A 13 -11.56 -1.07 9.33
C VAL A 13 -12.32 0.14 9.88
N ILE A 14 -12.91 -0.01 11.06
CA ILE A 14 -13.63 1.03 11.77
C ILE A 14 -12.76 1.43 12.98
N CYS A 15 -12.32 2.68 12.99
CA CYS A 15 -11.47 3.23 14.05
C CYS A 15 -12.29 4.16 14.96
N THR A 16 -12.22 3.94 16.27
CA THR A 16 -12.78 4.84 17.29
C THR A 16 -11.61 5.61 17.92
N LEU A 17 -11.68 6.94 17.81
CA LEU A 17 -10.64 7.86 18.25
C LEU A 17 -11.11 8.61 19.50
N GLU A 18 -10.22 8.80 20.46
CA GLU A 18 -10.40 9.76 21.53
C GLU A 18 -10.23 11.19 21.01
N GLU A 19 -10.69 12.19 21.76
CA GLU A 19 -10.52 13.59 21.38
C GLU A 19 -9.05 13.94 21.15
N GLY A 20 -8.75 14.52 19.98
CA GLY A 20 -7.40 14.90 19.56
C GLY A 20 -6.61 13.80 18.89
N GLU A 21 -7.03 12.54 18.96
CA GLU A 21 -6.40 11.47 18.17
C GLU A 21 -6.63 11.68 16.67
N THR A 22 -5.64 11.29 15.88
CA THR A 22 -5.59 11.58 14.44
C THR A 22 -5.20 10.34 13.65
N MET A 23 -5.94 10.09 12.56
CA MET A 23 -5.57 9.15 11.51
C MET A 23 -5.03 9.88 10.29
N ILE A 24 -4.06 9.26 9.63
CA ILE A 24 -3.53 9.69 8.34
C ILE A 24 -3.90 8.68 7.26
N THR A 25 -4.12 9.16 6.04
CA THR A 25 -4.41 8.32 4.89
C THR A 25 -3.95 9.01 3.60
N GLU A 26 -3.77 8.24 2.53
CA GLU A 26 -3.66 8.82 1.20
C GLU A 26 -5.03 9.30 0.68
N LYS A 27 -5.02 10.03 -0.43
CA LYS A 27 -6.23 10.62 -1.00
C LYS A 27 -7.28 9.56 -1.33
N GLY A 28 -8.51 9.75 -0.82
CA GLY A 28 -9.68 8.97 -1.21
C GLY A 28 -9.97 7.72 -0.39
N ALA A 29 -9.18 7.39 0.63
CA ALA A 29 -9.38 6.16 1.43
C ALA A 29 -10.54 6.23 2.43
N MET A 30 -10.93 7.42 2.92
CA MET A 30 -12.03 7.57 3.88
C MET A 30 -13.36 7.19 3.25
N SER A 31 -14.09 6.27 3.90
CA SER A 31 -15.38 5.76 3.42
C SER A 31 -16.56 6.39 4.15
N TRP A 32 -16.53 6.46 5.48
CA TRP A 32 -17.51 7.20 6.29
C TRP A 32 -16.90 7.61 7.63
N MET A 33 -17.47 8.63 8.27
CA MET A 33 -17.01 9.13 9.56
C MET A 33 -18.11 9.83 10.33
N SER A 34 -17.93 9.98 11.65
CA SER A 34 -18.84 10.79 12.47
C SER A 34 -18.66 12.30 12.19
N PRO A 35 -19.71 13.12 12.38
CA PRO A 35 -19.67 14.55 12.03
C PRO A 35 -18.59 15.38 12.75
N ASN A 36 -18.11 14.89 13.91
CA ASN A 36 -17.08 15.56 14.70
C ASN A 36 -15.64 15.20 14.29
N MET A 37 -15.47 14.47 13.20
CA MET A 37 -14.14 14.26 12.60
C MET A 37 -13.79 15.44 11.70
N LYS A 38 -12.66 16.09 12.00
CA LYS A 38 -12.13 17.20 11.19
C LYS A 38 -11.09 16.69 10.21
N MET A 39 -11.36 16.87 8.92
CA MET A 39 -10.42 16.57 7.85
C MET A 39 -9.53 17.79 7.55
N GLU A 40 -8.25 17.56 7.41
CA GLU A 40 -7.27 18.53 6.89
C GLU A 40 -6.41 17.84 5.83
N THR A 41 -6.19 18.52 4.70
CA THR A 41 -5.26 18.04 3.67
C THR A 41 -3.95 18.78 3.82
N SER A 42 -2.86 18.07 4.02
CA SER A 42 -1.53 18.64 4.13
C SER A 42 -0.55 17.99 3.16
N THR A 43 0.37 18.80 2.65
CA THR A 43 1.60 18.28 2.05
C THR A 43 2.59 18.06 3.19
N ASN A 44 2.87 16.79 3.54
CA ASN A 44 3.78 16.47 4.66
C ASN A 44 5.13 17.17 4.52
N GLY A 45 5.39 18.10 5.43
CA GLY A 45 6.71 18.71 5.60
C GLY A 45 6.84 20.19 5.35
N GLY A 46 5.73 20.95 5.29
CA GLY A 46 5.77 22.41 5.03
C GLY A 46 6.12 22.74 3.58
N ILE A 47 5.83 23.98 3.16
CA ILE A 47 5.96 24.43 1.77
C ILE A 47 7.36 24.19 1.18
N GLY A 48 8.44 24.28 1.99
CA GLY A 48 9.82 24.07 1.52
C GLY A 48 10.19 22.60 1.27
N LYS A 49 9.65 21.65 2.05
CA LYS A 49 9.88 20.20 1.84
C LYS A 49 8.96 19.62 0.76
N ALA A 50 7.75 20.17 0.59
CA ALA A 50 6.86 19.84 -0.51
C ALA A 50 7.45 20.15 -1.87
N PHE A 51 8.16 21.27 -2.01
CA PHE A 51 8.81 21.67 -3.27
C PHE A 51 9.91 20.70 -3.71
N GLY A 52 10.74 20.21 -2.77
CA GLY A 52 11.79 19.21 -3.07
C GLY A 52 11.22 17.85 -3.49
N ARG A 53 10.05 17.45 -2.96
CA ARG A 53 9.36 16.19 -3.25
C ARG A 53 8.50 16.25 -4.52
N MET A 54 7.99 17.43 -4.90
CA MET A 54 7.33 17.64 -6.19
C MET A 54 8.26 17.37 -7.39
N PHE A 55 9.57 17.63 -7.24
CA PHE A 55 10.57 17.35 -8.28
C PHE A 55 10.89 15.86 -8.44
N SER A 56 10.61 15.04 -7.43
CA SER A 56 10.78 13.57 -7.50
C SER A 56 9.54 12.83 -8.04
N GLY A 57 8.47 13.54 -8.40
CA GLY A 57 7.22 12.95 -8.91
C GLY A 57 6.30 12.40 -7.81
N GLU A 58 6.56 12.75 -6.55
CA GLU A 58 5.81 12.31 -5.39
C GLU A 58 4.74 13.34 -5.02
N SER A 59 3.50 13.11 -5.40
CA SER A 59 2.38 13.81 -4.77
C SER A 59 2.02 13.11 -3.46
N ILE A 60 2.73 13.41 -2.38
CA ILE A 60 2.38 12.94 -1.04
C ILE A 60 1.35 13.92 -0.46
N PHE A 61 0.14 13.88 -1.00
CA PHE A 61 -1.01 14.49 -0.36
C PHE A 61 -1.55 13.50 0.66
N GLN A 62 -1.33 13.79 1.94
CA GLN A 62 -1.95 13.07 3.04
C GLN A 62 -3.14 13.85 3.55
N ASN A 63 -4.24 13.14 3.77
CA ASN A 63 -5.36 13.64 4.54
C ASN A 63 -5.18 13.21 6.00
N THR A 64 -5.40 14.14 6.90
CA THR A 64 -5.48 13.87 8.33
C THR A 64 -6.90 14.01 8.80
N TYR A 65 -7.33 13.13 9.70
CA TYR A 65 -8.67 13.12 10.29
C TYR A 65 -8.54 13.10 11.81
N THR A 66 -8.94 14.18 12.45
CA THR A 66 -8.80 14.38 13.91
C THR A 66 -10.17 14.42 14.57
N ALA A 67 -10.36 13.66 15.66
CA ALA A 67 -11.56 13.74 16.47
C ALA A 67 -11.58 15.06 17.27
N LYS A 68 -12.70 15.81 17.21
CA LYS A 68 -12.90 17.10 17.88
C LYS A 68 -14.18 17.11 18.71
N GLY A 69 -14.10 17.62 19.92
CA GLY A 69 -15.28 17.75 20.81
C GLY A 69 -15.82 16.42 21.33
N GLY A 70 -14.93 15.44 21.55
CA GLY A 70 -15.24 14.12 22.07
C GLY A 70 -14.75 12.98 21.17
N HIS A 71 -15.24 11.77 21.47
CA HIS A 71 -14.90 10.59 20.68
C HIS A 71 -15.38 10.73 19.22
N GLY A 72 -14.54 10.33 18.27
CA GLY A 72 -14.86 10.28 16.85
C GLY A 72 -14.76 8.87 16.30
N MET A 73 -15.50 8.59 15.23
CA MET A 73 -15.41 7.34 14.50
C MET A 73 -15.08 7.63 13.03
N ILE A 74 -14.17 6.85 12.45
CA ILE A 74 -13.83 6.89 11.04
C ILE A 74 -13.62 5.48 10.51
N ALA A 75 -14.07 5.24 9.27
CA ALA A 75 -13.93 3.94 8.64
C ALA A 75 -13.25 4.06 7.28
N PHE A 76 -12.46 3.05 6.98
CA PHE A 76 -11.75 2.86 5.72
C PHE A 76 -12.11 1.47 5.18
N ALA A 77 -12.88 1.45 4.08
CA ALA A 77 -13.25 0.21 3.40
C ALA A 77 -12.19 -0.14 2.36
N SER A 78 -11.95 -1.43 2.18
CA SER A 78 -11.10 -1.92 1.10
C SER A 78 -11.65 -1.50 -0.26
N SER A 79 -10.78 -1.07 -1.15
CA SER A 79 -11.14 -0.63 -2.49
C SER A 79 -11.37 -1.78 -3.47
N PHE A 80 -10.89 -2.99 -3.12
CA PHE A 80 -10.95 -4.19 -3.93
C PHE A 80 -11.15 -5.44 -3.04
N PRO A 81 -11.74 -6.55 -3.57
CA PRO A 81 -11.85 -7.79 -2.81
C PRO A 81 -10.48 -8.27 -2.31
N GLY A 82 -10.38 -8.46 -1.00
CA GLY A 82 -9.11 -8.80 -0.40
C GLY A 82 -9.15 -8.86 1.12
N LYS A 83 -8.06 -8.42 1.74
CA LYS A 83 -7.89 -8.47 3.19
C LYS A 83 -7.30 -7.17 3.73
N ILE A 84 -7.82 -6.69 4.85
CA ILE A 84 -7.16 -5.64 5.63
C ILE A 84 -6.30 -6.30 6.71
N VAL A 85 -5.03 -5.91 6.78
CA VAL A 85 -4.05 -6.35 7.77
C VAL A 85 -3.70 -5.18 8.67
N ALA A 86 -3.89 -5.35 9.99
CA ALA A 86 -3.40 -4.39 10.98
C ALA A 86 -1.94 -4.72 11.31
N HIS A 87 -1.06 -3.73 11.20
CA HIS A 87 0.37 -3.86 11.50
C HIS A 87 0.79 -2.78 12.50
N GLU A 88 1.36 -3.19 13.62
CA GLU A 88 1.94 -2.26 14.60
C GLU A 88 3.34 -1.86 14.15
N VAL A 89 3.48 -0.60 13.73
CA VAL A 89 4.75 0.00 13.36
C VAL A 89 5.49 0.48 14.62
N ALA A 90 6.74 0.05 14.77
CA ALA A 90 7.63 0.46 15.86
C ALA A 90 9.09 0.33 15.40
N PRO A 91 10.08 0.90 16.12
CA PRO A 91 11.48 0.65 15.84
C PRO A 91 11.80 -0.85 15.83
N GLY A 92 12.38 -1.35 14.72
CA GLY A 92 12.63 -2.77 14.47
C GLY A 92 11.41 -3.55 13.95
N ARG A 93 10.27 -2.89 13.74
CA ARG A 93 9.04 -3.46 13.17
C ARG A 93 8.51 -2.60 12.02
N GLU A 94 9.43 -2.00 11.29
CA GLU A 94 9.10 -1.25 10.07
C GLU A 94 8.71 -2.24 8.97
N ILE A 95 7.77 -1.82 8.13
CA ILE A 95 7.27 -2.61 7.01
C ILE A 95 7.40 -1.82 5.71
N VAL A 96 7.71 -2.53 4.63
CA VAL A 96 7.70 -1.99 3.26
C VAL A 96 6.49 -2.54 2.56
N VAL A 97 5.60 -1.68 2.07
CA VAL A 97 4.33 -2.03 1.45
C VAL A 97 4.21 -1.43 0.05
N GLN A 98 3.56 -2.12 -0.85
CA GLN A 98 3.18 -1.54 -2.15
C GLN A 98 2.32 -0.27 -1.91
N LYS A 99 2.56 0.80 -2.66
CA LYS A 99 1.85 2.08 -2.46
C LYS A 99 0.34 1.92 -2.41
N SER A 100 -0.24 1.12 -3.31
CA SER A 100 -1.68 0.82 -3.33
C SER A 100 -2.17 0.01 -2.12
N GLY A 101 -1.26 -0.60 -1.37
CA GLY A 101 -1.60 -1.38 -0.17
C GLY A 101 -1.65 -0.57 1.12
N PHE A 102 -1.30 0.72 1.11
CA PHE A 102 -1.46 1.57 2.29
C PHE A 102 -2.89 2.13 2.35
N LEU A 103 -3.62 1.82 3.41
CA LEU A 103 -5.00 2.27 3.60
C LEU A 103 -5.08 3.45 4.56
N ALA A 104 -4.60 3.29 5.79
CA ALA A 104 -4.59 4.33 6.82
C ALA A 104 -3.59 4.00 7.94
N ALA A 105 -3.20 5.01 8.74
CA ALA A 105 -2.41 4.80 9.94
C ALA A 105 -2.67 5.87 11.00
N GLU A 106 -2.24 5.61 12.24
CA GLU A 106 -2.12 6.64 13.27
C GLU A 106 -1.07 7.68 12.89
N ALA A 107 -1.25 8.92 13.32
CA ALA A 107 -0.40 10.06 12.97
C ALA A 107 1.09 9.94 13.34
N GLY A 108 1.44 8.98 14.21
CA GLY A 108 2.84 8.67 14.56
C GLY A 108 3.58 7.78 13.54
N VAL A 109 2.91 7.37 12.45
CA VAL A 109 3.50 6.58 11.38
C VAL A 109 3.93 7.51 10.25
N ASP A 110 5.19 7.37 9.84
CA ASP A 110 5.78 8.10 8.72
C ASP A 110 5.86 7.21 7.48
N LEU A 111 5.49 7.76 6.32
CA LEU A 111 5.61 7.12 5.01
C LEU A 111 6.77 7.73 4.23
N SER A 112 7.61 6.87 3.66
CA SER A 112 8.70 7.28 2.77
C SER A 112 8.82 6.30 1.60
N ILE A 113 9.31 6.78 0.44
CA ILE A 113 9.57 5.88 -0.68
C ILE A 113 10.77 5.01 -0.36
N PHE A 114 10.56 3.70 -0.40
CA PHE A 114 11.61 2.70 -0.27
C PHE A 114 12.20 2.34 -1.65
N PHE A 115 11.32 2.16 -2.64
CA PHE A 115 11.71 1.78 -3.99
C PHE A 115 10.71 2.35 -5.00
N GLN A 116 11.20 2.86 -6.12
CA GLN A 116 10.37 3.31 -7.25
C GLN A 116 11.02 2.90 -8.57
N LYS A 117 10.25 2.25 -9.44
CA LYS A 117 10.67 1.94 -10.80
C LYS A 117 9.50 2.15 -11.77
N ARG A 118 9.70 2.99 -12.77
CA ARG A 118 8.75 3.12 -13.88
C ARG A 118 8.86 1.87 -14.75
N ILE A 119 7.87 1.00 -14.64
CA ILE A 119 7.79 -0.27 -15.35
C ILE A 119 6.67 -0.12 -16.38
N GLY A 120 7.01 0.12 -17.64
CA GLY A 120 6.08 0.17 -18.76
C GLY A 120 4.79 0.98 -18.54
N SER A 121 4.24 1.59 -19.55
CA SER A 121 2.97 2.30 -19.44
C SER A 121 1.82 1.30 -19.29
N GLY A 122 1.21 1.21 -18.12
CA GLY A 122 -0.10 0.59 -17.93
C GLY A 122 -0.22 -0.60 -16.97
N ILE A 123 0.88 -1.20 -16.47
CA ILE A 123 0.79 -2.37 -15.56
C ILE A 123 0.50 -1.94 -14.11
N PHE A 124 1.09 -0.82 -13.66
CA PHE A 124 0.92 -0.28 -12.30
C PHE A 124 0.35 1.15 -12.31
N GLY A 125 -0.52 1.46 -13.29
CA GLY A 125 -0.93 2.84 -13.51
C GLY A 125 0.23 3.70 -14.06
N GLY A 126 0.03 4.99 -14.23
CA GLY A 126 1.04 5.90 -14.79
C GLY A 126 2.27 6.16 -13.90
N GLU A 127 2.20 5.81 -12.61
CA GLU A 127 3.25 6.07 -11.62
C GLU A 127 4.34 4.99 -11.56
N GLY A 128 4.05 3.77 -12.05
CA GLY A 128 4.94 2.62 -11.98
C GLY A 128 4.81 1.83 -10.67
N PHE A 129 5.73 0.89 -10.44
CA PHE A 129 5.78 0.11 -9.21
C PHE A 129 6.50 0.91 -8.11
N ILE A 130 5.79 1.14 -7.01
CA ILE A 130 6.27 1.92 -5.88
C ILE A 130 6.08 1.11 -4.60
N MET A 131 7.16 0.98 -3.83
CA MET A 131 7.13 0.45 -2.47
C MET A 131 7.41 1.58 -1.48
N GLN A 132 6.59 1.67 -0.45
CA GLN A 132 6.70 2.67 0.62
C GLN A 132 7.14 1.98 1.92
N LYS A 133 8.05 2.60 2.64
CA LYS A 133 8.44 2.18 3.99
C LYS A 133 7.59 2.94 5.00
N LEU A 134 6.97 2.18 5.91
CA LEU A 134 6.29 2.69 7.09
C LEU A 134 7.25 2.58 8.28
N SER A 135 7.46 3.70 8.96
CA SER A 135 8.35 3.83 10.13
C SER A 135 7.71 4.69 11.20
N GLY A 136 8.38 4.90 12.34
CA GLY A 136 7.81 5.66 13.46
C GLY A 136 7.11 4.76 14.48
N ARG A 137 5.94 5.18 15.00
CA ARG A 137 5.15 4.42 15.99
C ARG A 137 3.66 4.62 15.77
N GLY A 138 2.92 3.52 15.74
CA GLY A 138 1.47 3.53 15.64
C GLY A 138 0.92 2.32 14.90
N MET A 139 -0.39 2.20 14.86
CA MET A 139 -1.07 1.18 14.08
C MET A 139 -1.22 1.64 12.63
N ALA A 140 -0.85 0.79 11.68
CA ALA A 140 -1.10 0.96 10.26
C ALA A 140 -2.08 -0.12 9.77
N PHE A 141 -2.95 0.25 8.84
CA PHE A 141 -3.89 -0.64 8.17
C PHE A 141 -3.51 -0.74 6.70
N LEU A 142 -3.31 -1.98 6.26
CA LEU A 142 -2.86 -2.30 4.91
C LEU A 142 -3.95 -3.09 4.20
N GLU A 143 -4.25 -2.75 2.94
CA GLU A 143 -5.17 -3.53 2.12
C GLU A 143 -4.39 -4.32 1.07
N PHE A 144 -4.69 -5.60 0.94
CA PHE A 144 -4.07 -6.50 -0.03
C PHE A 144 -5.14 -7.21 -0.86
N ASP A 145 -4.88 -7.34 -2.15
CA ASP A 145 -5.83 -7.83 -3.14
C ASP A 145 -5.96 -9.37 -3.09
N GLY A 146 -7.17 -9.86 -2.95
CA GLY A 146 -7.46 -11.30 -2.89
C GLY A 146 -7.03 -11.93 -1.55
N HIS A 147 -6.51 -13.17 -1.62
CA HIS A 147 -5.98 -13.86 -0.45
C HIS A 147 -4.54 -13.48 -0.19
N VAL A 148 -4.15 -13.45 1.09
CA VAL A 148 -2.79 -13.11 1.53
C VAL A 148 -2.05 -14.39 1.93
N VAL A 149 -0.89 -14.61 1.30
CA VAL A 149 0.03 -15.69 1.66
C VAL A 149 1.27 -15.09 2.30
N GLU A 150 1.65 -15.59 3.47
CA GLU A 150 2.83 -15.13 4.21
C GLU A 150 3.94 -16.16 4.14
N TYR A 151 5.16 -15.70 3.88
CA TYR A 151 6.39 -16.48 3.95
C TYR A 151 7.37 -15.83 4.93
N GLU A 152 8.08 -16.65 5.72
CA GLU A 152 9.19 -16.20 6.55
C GLU A 152 10.50 -16.68 5.91
N LEU A 153 11.32 -15.74 5.45
CA LEU A 153 12.62 -16.02 4.83
C LEU A 153 13.71 -15.96 5.86
N GLN A 154 14.56 -17.00 5.87
CA GLN A 154 15.77 -17.04 6.67
C GLN A 154 16.86 -16.12 6.07
N PRO A 155 17.92 -15.75 6.82
CA PRO A 155 19.02 -14.96 6.28
C PRO A 155 19.60 -15.58 5.02
N GLY A 156 19.61 -14.80 3.92
CA GLY A 156 20.10 -15.24 2.60
C GLY A 156 19.12 -16.12 1.80
N GLN A 157 18.01 -16.54 2.38
CA GLN A 157 16.98 -17.24 1.63
C GLN A 157 16.28 -16.27 0.66
N GLN A 158 15.99 -16.76 -0.54
CA GLN A 158 15.36 -15.95 -1.58
C GLN A 158 14.04 -16.54 -2.05
N ILE A 159 13.12 -15.66 -2.46
CA ILE A 159 11.93 -15.98 -3.21
C ILE A 159 11.84 -15.08 -4.43
N VAL A 160 11.46 -15.65 -5.57
CA VAL A 160 11.23 -14.90 -6.81
C VAL A 160 9.72 -14.82 -7.03
N VAL A 161 9.21 -13.62 -7.19
CA VAL A 161 7.77 -13.36 -7.42
C VAL A 161 7.56 -12.46 -8.63
N ASP A 162 6.50 -12.66 -9.37
CA ASP A 162 6.02 -11.64 -10.32
C ASP A 162 5.73 -10.36 -9.51
N THR A 163 6.28 -9.25 -9.96
CA THR A 163 6.34 -8.00 -9.21
C THR A 163 4.96 -7.54 -8.69
N GLY A 164 3.87 -7.79 -9.42
CA GLY A 164 2.51 -7.43 -9.02
C GLY A 164 1.98 -8.18 -7.78
N TYR A 165 2.52 -9.38 -7.52
CA TYR A 165 2.09 -10.21 -6.39
C TYR A 165 2.74 -9.83 -5.06
N LEU A 166 3.82 -9.04 -5.05
CA LEU A 166 4.43 -8.55 -3.81
C LEU A 166 3.55 -7.46 -3.19
N ALA A 167 2.89 -7.76 -2.08
CA ALA A 167 2.08 -6.80 -1.33
C ALA A 167 2.90 -6.04 -0.29
N ALA A 168 3.70 -6.77 0.52
CA ALA A 168 4.56 -6.17 1.55
C ALA A 168 5.72 -7.10 1.92
N MET A 169 6.71 -6.53 2.63
CA MET A 169 7.80 -7.27 3.26
C MET A 169 8.28 -6.54 4.52
N ASP A 170 8.84 -7.26 5.48
CA ASP A 170 9.56 -6.64 6.61
C ASP A 170 10.72 -5.79 6.07
N ALA A 171 11.01 -4.65 6.69
CA ALA A 171 12.08 -3.75 6.25
C ALA A 171 13.50 -4.34 6.40
N THR A 172 13.62 -5.51 7.04
CA THR A 172 14.86 -6.31 7.12
C THR A 172 15.15 -7.10 5.85
N CYS A 173 14.13 -7.32 5.00
CA CYS A 173 14.32 -7.92 3.68
C CYS A 173 14.90 -6.90 2.69
N SER A 174 15.66 -7.41 1.71
CA SER A 174 16.05 -6.64 0.53
C SER A 174 15.31 -7.13 -0.71
N MET A 175 15.18 -6.26 -1.72
CA MET A 175 14.53 -6.61 -2.96
C MET A 175 15.30 -6.10 -4.17
N GLU A 176 15.23 -6.85 -5.27
CA GLU A 176 15.78 -6.49 -6.57
C GLU A 176 14.78 -6.82 -7.68
N ILE A 177 14.53 -5.89 -8.61
CA ILE A 177 13.67 -6.14 -9.75
C ILE A 177 14.49 -6.52 -10.96
N GLN A 178 14.21 -7.70 -11.48
CA GLN A 178 14.82 -8.28 -12.67
C GLN A 178 13.83 -8.31 -13.83
N SER A 179 14.26 -7.92 -15.02
CA SER A 179 13.46 -8.10 -16.24
C SER A 179 13.50 -9.57 -16.68
N VAL A 180 12.34 -10.09 -17.07
CA VAL A 180 12.26 -11.45 -17.63
C VAL A 180 12.90 -11.46 -19.03
N PRO A 181 13.95 -12.26 -19.29
CA PRO A 181 14.63 -12.27 -20.57
C PRO A 181 13.76 -12.89 -21.68
N GLY A 182 13.75 -12.27 -22.86
CA GLY A 182 13.24 -12.84 -24.09
C GLY A 182 11.92 -12.23 -24.59
N VAL A 183 11.94 -11.72 -25.84
CA VAL A 183 10.78 -11.13 -26.53
C VAL A 183 9.61 -12.10 -26.67
N LYS A 184 9.87 -13.41 -26.79
CA LYS A 184 8.82 -14.45 -26.87
C LYS A 184 8.08 -14.61 -25.54
N ASN A 185 8.77 -14.52 -24.40
CA ASN A 185 8.14 -14.57 -23.08
C ASN A 185 7.29 -13.33 -22.81
N MET A 186 7.69 -12.19 -23.34
CA MET A 186 6.97 -10.91 -23.27
C MET A 186 5.65 -10.92 -24.05
N LEU A 187 5.59 -11.60 -25.20
CA LEU A 187 4.44 -11.59 -26.11
C LEU A 187 3.48 -12.77 -25.91
N PHE A 188 3.96 -13.90 -25.41
CA PHE A 188 3.20 -15.15 -25.38
C PHE A 188 3.18 -15.85 -24.02
N GLY A 189 4.01 -15.43 -23.05
CA GLY A 189 4.15 -16.10 -21.75
C GLY A 189 3.04 -15.79 -20.75
N GLY A 190 2.29 -14.69 -20.93
CA GLY A 190 1.24 -14.27 -20.00
C GLY A 190 1.74 -13.89 -18.59
N GLU A 191 3.05 -14.00 -18.33
CA GLU A 191 3.71 -13.63 -17.09
C GLU A 191 4.09 -12.15 -17.12
N GLY A 192 4.22 -11.53 -15.92
CA GLY A 192 4.66 -10.15 -15.78
C GLY A 192 6.02 -9.90 -16.45
N LEU A 193 6.24 -8.68 -16.90
CA LEU A 193 7.50 -8.27 -17.56
C LEU A 193 8.69 -8.24 -16.59
N PHE A 194 8.43 -8.29 -15.31
CA PHE A 194 9.41 -8.10 -14.24
C PHE A 194 9.15 -9.03 -13.07
N ASN A 195 10.21 -9.67 -12.62
CA ASN A 195 10.23 -10.43 -11.37
C ASN A 195 10.93 -9.62 -10.28
N THR A 196 10.45 -9.77 -9.06
CA THR A 196 11.10 -9.27 -7.85
C THR A 196 11.75 -10.43 -7.13
N VAL A 197 13.06 -10.36 -6.92
CA VAL A 197 13.81 -11.25 -6.05
C VAL A 197 13.85 -10.62 -4.66
N ILE A 198 13.29 -11.31 -3.67
CA ILE A 198 13.28 -10.86 -2.29
C ILE A 198 14.22 -11.74 -1.49
N THR A 199 15.12 -11.13 -0.71
CA THR A 199 16.11 -11.83 0.11
C THR A 199 15.85 -11.50 1.58
N GLY A 200 15.70 -12.55 2.41
CA GLY A 200 15.55 -12.45 3.86
C GLY A 200 16.84 -12.01 4.59
N PRO A 201 16.75 -11.74 5.88
CA PRO A 201 15.70 -12.27 6.78
C PRO A 201 14.46 -11.41 6.89
N GLY A 202 13.31 -12.05 7.08
CA GLY A 202 12.04 -11.37 7.38
C GLY A 202 10.83 -11.98 6.69
N ARG A 203 9.65 -11.45 6.98
CA ARG A 203 8.39 -11.90 6.41
C ARG A 203 8.10 -11.21 5.10
N VAL A 204 7.43 -11.93 4.21
CA VAL A 204 6.98 -11.45 2.90
C VAL A 204 5.50 -11.79 2.77
N TRP A 205 4.68 -10.81 2.41
CA TRP A 205 3.26 -10.97 2.14
C TRP A 205 3.01 -10.89 0.65
N LEU A 206 2.41 -11.94 0.10
CA LEU A 206 2.00 -12.01 -1.29
C LEU A 206 0.47 -11.93 -1.38
N GLN A 207 -0.03 -11.22 -2.39
CA GLN A 207 -1.45 -11.09 -2.72
C GLN A 207 -1.78 -11.97 -3.93
N THR A 208 -2.95 -12.65 -3.92
CA THR A 208 -3.26 -13.64 -4.97
C THR A 208 -4.03 -13.07 -6.16
N MET A 209 -4.55 -11.84 -6.05
CA MET A 209 -5.35 -11.22 -7.11
C MET A 209 -5.02 -9.73 -7.28
N PRO A 210 -3.77 -9.38 -7.67
CA PRO A 210 -3.41 -7.97 -7.88
C PRO A 210 -4.37 -7.30 -8.88
N ILE A 211 -4.87 -6.11 -8.56
CA ILE A 211 -5.83 -5.36 -9.40
C ILE A 211 -5.31 -5.15 -10.82
N SER A 212 -3.99 -5.01 -11.00
CA SER A 212 -3.35 -4.91 -12.30
C SER A 212 -3.62 -6.12 -13.20
N ASN A 213 -3.59 -7.32 -12.62
CA ASN A 213 -3.86 -8.58 -13.34
C ASN A 213 -5.34 -8.70 -13.71
N VAL A 214 -6.23 -8.29 -12.78
CA VAL A 214 -7.67 -8.24 -13.05
C VAL A 214 -7.99 -7.25 -14.17
N ALA A 215 -7.41 -6.04 -14.13
CA ALA A 215 -7.56 -5.04 -15.19
C ALA A 215 -7.05 -5.56 -16.53
N GLY A 216 -5.91 -6.26 -16.54
CA GLY A 216 -5.35 -6.93 -17.72
C GLY A 216 -6.30 -8.00 -18.30
N ALA A 217 -6.86 -8.83 -17.44
CA ALA A 217 -7.80 -9.88 -17.81
C ALA A 217 -9.13 -9.33 -18.35
N LEU A 218 -9.61 -8.20 -17.84
CA LEU A 218 -10.85 -7.55 -18.28
C LEU A 218 -10.68 -6.73 -19.57
N ARG A 219 -9.48 -6.22 -19.85
CA ARG A 219 -9.20 -5.33 -20.97
C ARG A 219 -9.72 -5.84 -22.34
N PRO A 220 -9.61 -7.14 -22.70
CA PRO A 220 -10.14 -7.65 -23.97
C PRO A 220 -11.67 -7.59 -24.10
N TYR A 221 -12.38 -7.50 -22.96
CA TYR A 221 -13.84 -7.51 -22.90
C TYR A 221 -14.44 -6.10 -22.78
N ILE A 222 -13.60 -5.06 -22.60
CA ILE A 222 -14.04 -3.67 -22.53
C ILE A 222 -13.96 -3.08 -23.95
N PRO A 223 -15.09 -2.61 -24.55
CA PRO A 223 -15.04 -1.97 -25.85
C PRO A 223 -14.07 -0.77 -25.84
N SER A 224 -13.07 -0.78 -26.73
CA SER A 224 -12.24 0.39 -26.95
C SER A 224 -13.14 1.45 -27.61
N GLY A 225 -13.38 2.57 -26.92
CA GLY A 225 -14.06 3.72 -27.50
C GLY A 225 -13.34 4.16 -28.78
N SER A 226 -14.08 4.23 -29.85
CA SER A 226 -13.68 4.82 -31.14
C SER A 226 -13.48 6.32 -31.01
#